data_d2bffc60f216d7d09278148d4def7b9b
#
_entry.id   d2bffc60f216d7d09278148d4def7b9b
#
_cell.length_a   1.000
_cell.length_b   1.000
_cell.length_c   1.000
_cell.angle_alpha   90.00
_cell.angle_beta   90.00
_cell.angle_gamma   90.00
#
_symmetry.space_group_name_H-M   'P 1'
#
loop_
_entity.id
_entity.type
_entity.pdbx_description
1 polymer ?
#
loop_
_entity_poly.entity_id
_entity_poly.type
_entity_poly.pdbx_seq_one_letter_code
_entity_poly.pdbx_strand_id
1 'polypeptide(L)'
;QPLVTVLEAAKMKYGKSTGLVFTCEFPHATPADCSAHSYNRGKYEWIAPQMAHNNLTVVIGGGTSLLPAESESYLRNNGYSVFKDNLKGMREFKGEKMWSLFSEKEMPYDLDRDTTAITSLEEMTRTAISKLSQNEKGFFLMVEGSKIDWAAHANDPMGMASDYLAFDRACGAALEFAKANGETAVIIVPDHGNSGISLGSSRCSNYSKLTKDQLFGQFAQYKLTSEGFQAMLNSRPASEVQDIFRTYAGFELNDDELKMLYNNKGYKNSPIPLEERAKGPELESLYSGSLSGFIAKLLTSKTCFGFTTGGHTGEEVFLAAYHPEGDVPMGVLTNVDLNHYMCALFEIKGELDEMSNQTFAKHTDVFKGYKYEIVPSTEKNGTPTLVVKSKKKQLTIKPF
;
A
#
# COMPACT_ATOMS: atom_id res chain seq x y z
N GLN A 1 21.26 -13.73 3.04
CA GLN A 1 21.06 -14.09 1.63
C GLN A 1 19.63 -13.74 1.26
N PRO A 2 19.38 -13.06 0.12
CA PRO A 2 18.03 -12.87 -0.40
C PRO A 2 17.36 -14.21 -0.72
N LEU A 3 16.06 -14.26 -0.69
CA LEU A 3 15.25 -15.42 -1.05
C LEU A 3 14.40 -15.10 -2.28
N VAL A 4 14.29 -16.02 -3.21
CA VAL A 4 13.40 -15.92 -4.36
C VAL A 4 11.94 -15.91 -3.85
N THR A 5 11.16 -14.95 -4.29
CA THR A 5 9.73 -14.87 -3.95
C THR A 5 8.91 -15.85 -4.79
N VAL A 6 7.67 -16.14 -4.35
CA VAL A 6 6.74 -16.97 -5.15
C VAL A 6 6.44 -16.34 -6.51
N LEU A 7 6.30 -15.01 -6.56
CA LEU A 7 6.11 -14.24 -7.79
C LEU A 7 7.30 -14.46 -8.76
N GLU A 8 8.52 -14.31 -8.25
CA GLU A 8 9.74 -14.50 -9.05
C GLU A 8 9.90 -15.94 -9.51
N ALA A 9 9.64 -16.90 -8.63
CA ALA A 9 9.70 -18.32 -8.95
C ALA A 9 8.71 -18.71 -10.06
N ALA A 10 7.47 -18.23 -9.97
CA ALA A 10 6.44 -18.47 -11.00
C ALA A 10 6.86 -17.90 -12.37
N LYS A 11 7.47 -16.71 -12.39
CA LYS A 11 8.03 -16.11 -13.59
C LYS A 11 9.22 -16.89 -14.14
N MET A 12 10.20 -17.21 -13.28
CA MET A 12 11.45 -17.85 -13.68
C MET A 12 11.24 -19.27 -14.18
N LYS A 13 10.42 -20.07 -13.50
CA LYS A 13 10.20 -21.46 -13.82
C LYS A 13 9.25 -21.67 -14.99
N TYR A 14 8.18 -20.89 -15.05
CA TYR A 14 7.09 -21.10 -16.00
C TYR A 14 6.90 -19.97 -17.02
N GLY A 15 7.61 -18.86 -16.87
CA GLY A 15 7.44 -17.69 -17.73
C GLY A 15 6.07 -17.03 -17.56
N LYS A 16 5.48 -17.12 -16.36
CA LYS A 16 4.21 -16.47 -16.04
C LYS A 16 4.37 -14.95 -16.06
N SER A 17 3.32 -14.24 -16.48
CA SER A 17 3.24 -12.80 -16.32
C SER A 17 3.10 -12.44 -14.84
N THR A 18 3.64 -11.29 -14.44
CA THR A 18 3.60 -10.86 -13.05
C THR A 18 3.10 -9.44 -12.90
N GLY A 19 2.28 -9.19 -11.91
CA GLY A 19 1.68 -7.89 -11.67
C GLY A 19 1.58 -7.51 -10.20
N LEU A 20 1.63 -6.20 -9.96
CA LEU A 20 1.43 -5.60 -8.65
C LEU A 20 0.44 -4.44 -8.78
N VAL A 21 -0.58 -4.44 -7.91
CA VAL A 21 -1.60 -3.39 -7.81
C VAL A 21 -1.73 -2.99 -6.35
N PHE A 22 -1.67 -1.70 -6.05
CA PHE A 22 -1.63 -1.21 -4.67
C PHE A 22 -2.09 0.25 -4.58
N THR A 23 -2.44 0.72 -3.38
CA THR A 23 -2.82 2.12 -3.14
C THR A 23 -1.74 2.92 -2.40
N CYS A 24 -0.69 2.27 -1.88
CA CYS A 24 0.54 2.93 -1.41
C CYS A 24 1.46 3.35 -2.57
N GLU A 25 2.63 3.86 -2.27
CA GLU A 25 3.71 4.05 -3.24
C GLU A 25 4.41 2.72 -3.58
N PHE A 26 4.85 2.56 -4.82
CA PHE A 26 5.35 1.27 -5.31
C PHE A 26 6.56 0.68 -4.56
N PRO A 27 7.50 1.47 -3.96
CA PRO A 27 8.59 0.89 -3.17
C PRO A 27 8.20 0.58 -1.72
N HIS A 28 6.92 0.75 -1.35
CA HIS A 28 6.45 0.37 0.00
C HIS A 28 6.56 -1.14 0.23
N ALA A 29 6.52 -1.56 1.49
CA ALA A 29 6.90 -2.92 1.89
C ALA A 29 6.21 -4.02 1.08
N THR A 30 4.88 -4.05 1.01
CA THR A 30 4.14 -5.17 0.41
C THR A 30 4.40 -5.34 -1.09
N PRO A 31 4.32 -4.30 -1.95
CA PRO A 31 4.71 -4.47 -3.35
C PRO A 31 6.20 -4.78 -3.51
N ALA A 32 7.06 -4.22 -2.65
CA ALA A 32 8.49 -4.46 -2.69
C ALA A 32 8.86 -5.90 -2.30
N ASP A 33 8.26 -6.44 -1.24
CA ASP A 33 8.52 -7.80 -0.76
C ASP A 33 8.20 -8.88 -1.79
N CYS A 34 7.34 -8.59 -2.75
CA CYS A 34 7.07 -9.50 -3.87
C CYS A 34 8.16 -9.48 -4.94
N SER A 35 8.98 -8.43 -5.05
CA SER A 35 9.77 -8.17 -6.26
C SER A 35 11.11 -7.47 -6.07
N ALA A 36 11.52 -7.22 -4.83
CA ALA A 36 12.79 -6.60 -4.47
C ALA A 36 13.37 -7.23 -3.20
N HIS A 37 14.67 -7.04 -2.98
CA HIS A 37 15.40 -7.62 -1.88
C HIS A 37 16.23 -6.57 -1.15
N SER A 38 15.73 -6.13 0.02
CA SER A 38 16.44 -5.18 0.87
C SER A 38 16.30 -5.58 2.33
N TYR A 39 17.39 -5.47 3.09
CA TYR A 39 17.36 -5.67 4.54
C TYR A 39 16.66 -4.53 5.30
N ASN A 40 16.34 -3.44 4.61
CA ASN A 40 15.72 -2.27 5.19
C ASN A 40 14.64 -1.72 4.24
N ARG A 41 13.39 -1.83 4.67
CA ARG A 41 12.21 -1.37 3.91
C ARG A 41 12.19 0.13 3.61
N GLY A 42 12.93 0.94 4.37
CA GLY A 42 13.03 2.40 4.15
C GLY A 42 14.03 2.80 3.08
N LYS A 43 14.73 1.84 2.45
CA LYS A 43 15.74 2.10 1.41
C LYS A 43 15.12 2.13 0.01
N TYR A 44 14.21 3.07 -0.21
CA TYR A 44 13.50 3.23 -1.49
C TYR A 44 14.44 3.45 -2.67
N GLU A 45 15.55 4.13 -2.45
CA GLU A 45 16.61 4.33 -3.45
C GLU A 45 17.28 3.02 -3.91
N TRP A 46 17.15 1.94 -3.14
CA TRP A 46 17.64 0.60 -3.51
C TRP A 46 16.51 -0.29 -4.03
N ILE A 47 15.31 -0.13 -3.49
CA ILE A 47 14.14 -0.94 -3.80
C ILE A 47 13.57 -0.58 -5.17
N ALA A 48 13.38 0.71 -5.44
CA ALA A 48 12.74 1.18 -6.67
C ALA A 48 13.47 0.71 -7.96
N PRO A 49 14.82 0.80 -8.07
CA PRO A 49 15.52 0.25 -9.21
C PRO A 49 15.37 -1.27 -9.35
N GLN A 50 15.38 -2.04 -8.24
CA GLN A 50 15.19 -3.49 -8.29
C GLN A 50 13.82 -3.85 -8.86
N MET A 51 12.76 -3.21 -8.39
CA MET A 51 11.41 -3.44 -8.90
C MET A 51 11.30 -3.16 -10.40
N ALA A 52 11.92 -2.06 -10.88
CA ALA A 52 11.94 -1.74 -12.30
C ALA A 52 12.69 -2.79 -13.14
N HIS A 53 13.79 -3.33 -12.60
CA HIS A 53 14.60 -4.35 -13.29
C HIS A 53 14.09 -5.78 -13.09
N ASN A 54 13.15 -6.00 -12.18
CA ASN A 54 12.52 -7.30 -11.99
C ASN A 54 11.67 -7.73 -13.21
N ASN A 55 11.40 -6.81 -14.16
CA ASN A 55 10.59 -7.09 -15.35
C ASN A 55 9.16 -7.54 -15.01
N LEU A 56 8.52 -6.87 -14.06
CA LEU A 56 7.10 -7.03 -13.77
C LEU A 56 6.28 -6.60 -14.99
N THR A 57 5.34 -7.41 -15.43
CA THR A 57 4.54 -7.12 -16.64
C THR A 57 3.63 -5.90 -16.43
N VAL A 58 2.98 -5.81 -15.26
CA VAL A 58 2.06 -4.72 -14.92
C VAL A 58 2.33 -4.23 -13.51
N VAL A 59 2.48 -2.92 -13.34
CA VAL A 59 2.54 -2.24 -12.05
C VAL A 59 1.58 -1.06 -12.06
N ILE A 60 0.62 -1.03 -11.14
CA ILE A 60 -0.34 0.08 -11.03
C ILE A 60 -0.51 0.48 -9.57
N GLY A 61 -0.28 1.75 -9.24
CA GLY A 61 -0.41 2.26 -7.87
C GLY A 61 0.13 3.67 -7.70
N GLY A 62 0.60 4.02 -6.50
CA GLY A 62 1.18 5.32 -6.19
C GLY A 62 2.68 5.43 -6.50
N GLY A 63 3.24 6.66 -6.42
CA GLY A 63 4.67 6.91 -6.39
C GLY A 63 5.31 7.47 -7.66
N THR A 64 4.65 8.41 -8.36
CA THR A 64 5.21 9.03 -9.58
C THR A 64 6.57 9.69 -9.38
N SER A 65 6.81 10.26 -8.18
CA SER A 65 8.08 10.92 -7.82
C SER A 65 9.19 9.94 -7.44
N LEU A 66 8.85 8.69 -7.15
CA LEU A 66 9.77 7.67 -6.63
C LEU A 66 10.38 6.80 -7.71
N LEU A 67 9.91 6.89 -8.96
CA LEU A 67 10.49 6.17 -10.09
C LEU A 67 11.72 6.93 -10.62
N PRO A 68 12.96 6.42 -10.41
CA PRO A 68 14.15 7.10 -10.87
C PRO A 68 14.16 7.25 -12.40
N ALA A 69 14.69 8.35 -12.91
CA ALA A 69 14.74 8.61 -14.37
C ALA A 69 15.49 7.52 -15.15
N GLU A 70 16.54 6.95 -14.57
CA GLU A 70 17.29 5.84 -15.17
C GLU A 70 16.42 4.58 -15.26
N SER A 71 15.65 4.27 -14.19
CA SER A 71 14.72 3.13 -14.16
C SER A 71 13.56 3.34 -15.14
N GLU A 72 13.01 4.55 -15.24
CA GLU A 72 11.99 4.86 -16.24
C GLU A 72 12.52 4.68 -17.67
N SER A 73 13.74 5.16 -17.93
CA SER A 73 14.41 4.98 -19.22
C SER A 73 14.62 3.50 -19.55
N TYR A 74 15.04 2.71 -18.55
CA TYR A 74 15.16 1.26 -18.69
C TYR A 74 13.82 0.61 -19.07
N LEU A 75 12.76 0.92 -18.35
CA LEU A 75 11.43 0.39 -18.65
C LEU A 75 11.00 0.71 -20.08
N ARG A 76 11.09 1.98 -20.50
CA ARG A 76 10.71 2.39 -21.86
C ARG A 76 11.54 1.68 -22.94
N ASN A 77 12.84 1.54 -22.74
CA ASN A 77 13.74 0.85 -23.66
C ASN A 77 13.47 -0.68 -23.74
N ASN A 78 12.79 -1.26 -22.72
CA ASN A 78 12.41 -2.66 -22.69
C ASN A 78 10.92 -2.89 -23.04
N GLY A 79 10.30 -1.92 -23.72
CA GLY A 79 8.96 -2.06 -24.29
C GLY A 79 7.81 -1.79 -23.33
N TYR A 80 8.07 -1.17 -22.18
CA TYR A 80 7.02 -0.74 -21.27
C TYR A 80 6.44 0.62 -21.67
N SER A 81 5.13 0.76 -21.54
CA SER A 81 4.49 2.07 -21.46
C SER A 81 4.46 2.53 -20.01
N VAL A 82 4.98 3.72 -19.74
CA VAL A 82 5.01 4.33 -18.42
C VAL A 82 4.09 5.54 -18.41
N PHE A 83 3.05 5.48 -17.57
CA PHE A 83 2.07 6.54 -17.37
C PHE A 83 2.28 7.13 -15.97
N LYS A 84 2.35 8.45 -15.86
CA LYS A 84 2.40 9.19 -14.60
C LYS A 84 1.23 10.17 -14.58
N ASP A 85 0.35 10.04 -13.60
CA ASP A 85 -0.88 10.84 -13.46
C ASP A 85 -1.70 10.92 -14.76
N ASN A 86 -1.74 9.82 -15.51
CA ASN A 86 -2.38 9.76 -16.82
C ASN A 86 -3.39 8.62 -16.90
N LEU A 87 -4.55 8.84 -16.27
CA LEU A 87 -5.66 7.89 -16.25
C LEU A 87 -6.17 7.55 -17.65
N LYS A 88 -6.26 8.55 -18.54
CA LYS A 88 -6.68 8.33 -19.92
C LYS A 88 -5.70 7.41 -20.66
N GLY A 89 -4.40 7.68 -20.53
CA GLY A 89 -3.37 6.84 -21.15
C GLY A 89 -3.42 5.39 -20.66
N MET A 90 -3.63 5.17 -19.36
CA MET A 90 -3.81 3.84 -18.79
C MET A 90 -5.02 3.12 -19.40
N ARG A 91 -6.18 3.79 -19.48
CA ARG A 91 -7.44 3.22 -20.01
C ARG A 91 -7.36 2.88 -21.50
N GLU A 92 -6.72 3.73 -22.29
CA GLU A 92 -6.61 3.57 -23.75
C GLU A 92 -5.48 2.61 -24.18
N PHE A 93 -4.59 2.24 -23.25
CA PHE A 93 -3.44 1.38 -23.57
C PHE A 93 -3.85 -0.02 -24.00
N LYS A 94 -3.35 -0.46 -25.16
CA LYS A 94 -3.65 -1.79 -25.74
C LYS A 94 -2.48 -2.78 -25.68
N GLY A 95 -1.29 -2.32 -25.29
CA GLY A 95 -0.12 -3.20 -25.14
C GLY A 95 -0.18 -4.08 -23.88
N GLU A 96 0.86 -4.85 -23.67
CA GLU A 96 0.96 -5.83 -22.58
C GLU A 96 1.66 -5.28 -21.35
N LYS A 97 2.82 -4.60 -21.53
CA LYS A 97 3.71 -4.19 -20.44
C LYS A 97 3.45 -2.73 -20.04
N MET A 98 3.09 -2.53 -18.78
CA MET A 98 2.67 -1.23 -18.30
C MET A 98 3.12 -0.94 -16.88
N TRP A 99 3.60 0.28 -16.65
CA TRP A 99 3.70 0.93 -15.34
C TRP A 99 2.79 2.16 -15.35
N SER A 100 1.80 2.19 -14.47
CA SER A 100 0.88 3.32 -14.33
C SER A 100 0.88 3.80 -12.88
N LEU A 101 1.50 4.93 -12.64
CA LEU A 101 1.68 5.50 -11.32
C LEU A 101 0.87 6.78 -11.18
N PHE A 102 0.18 6.90 -10.05
CA PHE A 102 -0.66 8.03 -9.68
C PHE A 102 -0.17 8.65 -8.38
N SER A 103 -0.31 9.96 -8.25
CA SER A 103 0.17 10.75 -7.12
C SER A 103 1.69 10.69 -6.92
N GLU A 104 2.26 11.70 -6.28
CA GLU A 104 3.71 11.76 -6.04
C GLU A 104 4.20 10.61 -5.15
N LYS A 105 3.40 10.25 -4.13
CA LYS A 105 3.61 9.15 -3.21
C LYS A 105 2.43 8.19 -3.26
N GLU A 106 1.81 7.93 -2.11
CA GLU A 106 0.61 7.11 -2.00
C GLU A 106 -0.59 7.74 -2.70
N MET A 107 -1.54 6.92 -3.11
CA MET A 107 -2.82 7.37 -3.63
C MET A 107 -3.71 7.91 -2.49
N PRO A 108 -4.64 8.83 -2.76
CA PRO A 108 -5.63 9.24 -1.77
C PRO A 108 -6.51 8.05 -1.35
N TYR A 109 -7.17 8.18 -0.19
CA TYR A 109 -8.24 7.25 0.19
C TYR A 109 -9.33 7.22 -0.89
N ASP A 110 -10.00 6.09 -1.05
CA ASP A 110 -11.01 5.92 -2.11
C ASP A 110 -12.13 6.97 -2.01
N LEU A 111 -12.54 7.34 -0.77
CA LEU A 111 -13.54 8.37 -0.52
C LEU A 111 -13.10 9.78 -0.95
N ASP A 112 -11.81 10.09 -0.81
CA ASP A 112 -11.25 11.42 -1.09
C ASP A 112 -10.78 11.56 -2.54
N ARG A 113 -10.80 10.48 -3.28
CA ARG A 113 -10.22 10.37 -4.63
C ARG A 113 -10.99 11.22 -5.65
N ASP A 114 -10.28 12.02 -6.44
CA ASP A 114 -10.84 12.60 -7.66
C ASP A 114 -11.00 11.49 -8.72
N THR A 115 -12.22 11.03 -8.91
CA THR A 115 -12.56 9.93 -9.83
C THR A 115 -12.32 10.26 -11.30
N THR A 116 -12.08 11.53 -11.63
CA THR A 116 -11.78 11.96 -13.00
C THR A 116 -10.29 11.88 -13.32
N ALA A 117 -9.44 11.96 -12.31
CA ALA A 117 -7.98 11.99 -12.44
C ALA A 117 -7.31 10.69 -11.96
N ILE A 118 -7.87 10.03 -10.94
CA ILE A 118 -7.26 8.89 -10.27
C ILE A 118 -8.20 7.66 -10.35
N THR A 119 -7.64 6.52 -10.70
CA THR A 119 -8.36 5.24 -10.84
C THR A 119 -8.74 4.63 -9.48
N SER A 120 -9.72 3.74 -9.45
CA SER A 120 -10.06 2.94 -8.26
C SER A 120 -9.22 1.65 -8.19
N LEU A 121 -9.13 1.05 -6.99
CA LEU A 121 -8.46 -0.24 -6.80
C LEU A 121 -9.13 -1.34 -7.64
N GLU A 122 -10.45 -1.34 -7.75
CA GLU A 122 -11.18 -2.26 -8.63
C GLU A 122 -10.77 -2.10 -10.11
N GLU A 123 -10.74 -0.86 -10.63
CA GLU A 123 -10.37 -0.60 -12.02
C GLU A 123 -8.90 -0.99 -12.29
N MET A 124 -7.99 -0.71 -11.36
CA MET A 124 -6.60 -1.15 -11.44
C MET A 124 -6.49 -2.68 -11.51
N THR A 125 -7.24 -3.38 -10.66
CA THR A 125 -7.28 -4.84 -10.61
C THR A 125 -7.81 -5.44 -11.92
N ARG A 126 -8.93 -4.95 -12.42
CA ARG A 126 -9.48 -5.37 -13.73
C ARG A 126 -8.50 -5.11 -14.87
N THR A 127 -7.86 -3.95 -14.87
CA THR A 127 -6.86 -3.59 -15.87
C THR A 127 -5.65 -4.54 -15.81
N ALA A 128 -5.11 -4.81 -14.63
CA ALA A 128 -4.00 -5.74 -14.46
C ALA A 128 -4.36 -7.14 -14.94
N ILE A 129 -5.49 -7.68 -14.49
CA ILE A 129 -5.98 -9.00 -14.92
C ILE A 129 -6.11 -9.07 -16.44
N SER A 130 -6.70 -8.06 -17.08
CA SER A 130 -6.90 -8.05 -18.53
C SER A 130 -5.60 -8.07 -19.34
N LYS A 131 -4.50 -7.59 -18.77
CA LYS A 131 -3.17 -7.62 -19.39
C LYS A 131 -2.44 -8.93 -19.12
N LEU A 132 -2.46 -9.35 -17.86
CA LEU A 132 -1.73 -10.53 -17.41
C LEU A 132 -2.31 -11.83 -17.97
N SER A 133 -3.63 -11.90 -18.12
CA SER A 133 -4.34 -13.08 -18.66
C SER A 133 -4.12 -13.31 -20.16
N GLN A 134 -3.47 -12.39 -20.88
CA GLN A 134 -3.06 -12.60 -22.28
C GLN A 134 -1.91 -13.61 -22.41
N ASN A 135 -1.20 -13.87 -21.33
CA ASN A 135 -0.15 -14.88 -21.32
C ASN A 135 -0.77 -16.28 -21.10
N GLU A 136 -0.70 -17.15 -22.10
CA GLU A 136 -1.21 -18.53 -22.04
C GLU A 136 -0.57 -19.38 -20.92
N LYS A 137 0.60 -18.97 -20.43
CA LYS A 137 1.26 -19.59 -19.27
C LYS A 137 0.66 -19.17 -17.93
N GLY A 138 -0.30 -18.24 -17.94
CA GLY A 138 -0.93 -17.68 -16.75
C GLY A 138 -0.12 -16.59 -16.08
N PHE A 139 -0.50 -16.22 -14.87
CA PHE A 139 0.08 -15.07 -14.18
C PHE A 139 0.09 -15.22 -12.66
N PHE A 140 0.88 -14.37 -12.02
CA PHE A 140 0.80 -14.03 -10.59
C PHE A 140 0.43 -12.54 -10.47
N LEU A 141 -0.61 -12.24 -9.69
CA LEU A 141 -1.02 -10.86 -9.40
C LEU A 141 -1.17 -10.69 -7.89
N MET A 142 -0.49 -9.69 -7.32
CA MET A 142 -0.73 -9.22 -5.96
C MET A 142 -1.55 -7.93 -6.04
N VAL A 143 -2.60 -7.84 -5.22
CA VAL A 143 -3.46 -6.65 -5.07
C VAL A 143 -3.52 -6.27 -3.61
N GLU A 144 -3.23 -5.01 -3.30
CA GLU A 144 -3.16 -4.51 -1.92
C GLU A 144 -4.09 -3.31 -1.70
N GLY A 145 -4.98 -3.42 -0.73
CA GLY A 145 -5.73 -2.30 -0.17
C GLY A 145 -4.92 -1.59 0.91
N SER A 146 -3.81 -0.99 0.53
CA SER A 146 -2.76 -0.49 1.43
C SER A 146 -3.23 0.53 2.46
N LYS A 147 -4.20 1.37 2.11
CA LYS A 147 -4.67 2.47 2.95
C LYS A 147 -5.61 2.01 4.09
N ILE A 148 -6.06 0.76 4.11
CA ILE A 148 -6.84 0.20 5.22
C ILE A 148 -6.00 0.21 6.50
N ASP A 149 -4.77 -0.27 6.42
CA ASP A 149 -3.81 -0.29 7.53
C ASP A 149 -3.49 1.14 8.02
N TRP A 150 -3.25 2.07 7.11
CA TRP A 150 -2.94 3.45 7.47
C TRP A 150 -4.10 4.16 8.17
N ALA A 151 -5.33 3.93 7.71
CA ALA A 151 -6.52 4.43 8.38
C ALA A 151 -6.68 3.82 9.78
N ALA A 152 -6.35 2.54 9.94
CA ALA A 152 -6.35 1.86 11.24
C ALA A 152 -5.31 2.47 12.18
N HIS A 153 -4.08 2.70 11.74
CA HIS A 153 -3.05 3.41 12.50
C HIS A 153 -3.49 4.83 12.93
N ALA A 154 -4.22 5.52 12.07
CA ALA A 154 -4.77 6.84 12.36
C ALA A 154 -6.01 6.80 13.28
N ASN A 155 -6.57 5.62 13.55
CA ASN A 155 -7.88 5.45 14.19
C ASN A 155 -9.01 6.20 13.46
N ASP A 156 -8.95 6.18 12.13
CA ASP A 156 -9.94 6.79 11.23
C ASP A 156 -10.92 5.72 10.72
N PRO A 157 -12.12 5.60 11.33
CA PRO A 157 -13.08 4.59 10.92
C PRO A 157 -13.63 4.80 9.51
N MET A 158 -13.66 6.07 9.03
CA MET A 158 -14.15 6.36 7.68
C MET A 158 -13.11 5.98 6.61
N GLY A 159 -11.84 6.29 6.85
CA GLY A 159 -10.75 5.82 6.00
C GLY A 159 -10.72 4.29 5.92
N MET A 160 -10.81 3.60 7.09
CA MET A 160 -10.88 2.13 7.12
C MET A 160 -12.05 1.58 6.30
N ALA A 161 -13.28 2.10 6.53
CA ALA A 161 -14.48 1.60 5.85
C ALA A 161 -14.43 1.86 4.34
N SER A 162 -14.01 3.05 3.92
CA SER A 162 -13.94 3.45 2.51
C SER A 162 -12.99 2.54 1.72
N ASP A 163 -11.79 2.35 2.23
CA ASP A 163 -10.75 1.57 1.55
C ASP A 163 -10.97 0.06 1.69
N TYR A 164 -11.59 -0.40 2.80
CA TYR A 164 -12.04 -1.79 2.89
C TYR A 164 -13.11 -2.12 1.84
N LEU A 165 -14.08 -1.23 1.63
CA LEU A 165 -15.10 -1.40 0.58
C LEU A 165 -14.49 -1.29 -0.84
N ALA A 166 -13.44 -0.47 -1.03
CA ALA A 166 -12.72 -0.43 -2.30
C ALA A 166 -11.96 -1.74 -2.55
N PHE A 167 -11.36 -2.31 -1.51
CA PHE A 167 -10.71 -3.62 -1.57
C PHE A 167 -11.71 -4.75 -1.83
N ASP A 168 -12.87 -4.74 -1.18
CA ASP A 168 -13.95 -5.72 -1.41
C ASP A 168 -14.39 -5.73 -2.89
N ARG A 169 -14.55 -4.55 -3.51
CA ARG A 169 -14.84 -4.44 -4.95
C ARG A 169 -13.73 -5.03 -5.82
N ALA A 170 -12.47 -4.82 -5.44
CA ALA A 170 -11.33 -5.39 -6.15
C ALA A 170 -11.28 -6.92 -6.01
N CYS A 171 -11.58 -7.46 -4.82
CA CYS A 171 -11.75 -8.89 -4.59
C CYS A 171 -12.89 -9.45 -5.45
N GLY A 172 -14.03 -8.74 -5.53
CA GLY A 172 -15.15 -9.09 -6.42
C GLY A 172 -14.71 -9.23 -7.87
N ALA A 173 -13.92 -8.25 -8.38
CA ALA A 173 -13.39 -8.29 -9.74
C ALA A 173 -12.47 -9.49 -9.99
N ALA A 174 -11.60 -9.83 -9.03
CA ALA A 174 -10.74 -11.00 -9.12
C ALA A 174 -11.54 -12.31 -9.11
N LEU A 175 -12.54 -12.42 -8.23
CA LEU A 175 -13.41 -13.59 -8.13
C LEU A 175 -14.30 -13.77 -9.37
N GLU A 176 -14.83 -12.70 -9.95
CA GLU A 176 -15.58 -12.76 -11.22
C GLU A 176 -14.72 -13.35 -12.34
N PHE A 177 -13.48 -12.84 -12.48
CA PHE A 177 -12.54 -13.38 -13.46
C PHE A 177 -12.20 -14.84 -13.17
N ALA A 178 -11.86 -15.19 -11.94
CA ALA A 178 -11.47 -16.55 -11.56
C ALA A 178 -12.57 -17.57 -11.85
N LYS A 179 -13.81 -17.23 -11.52
CA LYS A 179 -14.98 -18.08 -11.81
C LYS A 179 -15.24 -18.24 -13.31
N ALA A 180 -15.08 -17.18 -14.09
CA ALA A 180 -15.27 -17.22 -15.54
C ALA A 180 -14.12 -17.95 -16.26
N ASN A 181 -12.90 -17.79 -15.76
CA ASN A 181 -11.69 -18.41 -16.32
C ASN A 181 -11.60 -19.92 -15.99
N GLY A 182 -11.97 -20.33 -14.78
CA GLY A 182 -11.96 -21.72 -14.32
C GLY A 182 -10.58 -22.31 -14.00
N GLU A 183 -9.49 -21.51 -14.09
CA GLU A 183 -8.11 -21.95 -13.87
C GLU A 183 -7.36 -21.02 -12.90
N THR A 184 -8.07 -20.13 -12.23
CA THR A 184 -7.47 -19.11 -11.35
C THR A 184 -7.89 -19.32 -9.91
N ALA A 185 -6.90 -19.43 -9.00
CA ALA A 185 -7.12 -19.38 -7.56
C ALA A 185 -7.03 -17.94 -7.06
N VAL A 186 -7.82 -17.59 -6.04
CA VAL A 186 -7.79 -16.28 -5.36
C VAL A 186 -7.61 -16.50 -3.87
N ILE A 187 -6.66 -15.79 -3.27
CA ILE A 187 -6.39 -15.79 -1.83
C ILE A 187 -6.60 -14.36 -1.33
N ILE A 188 -7.39 -14.19 -0.28
CA ILE A 188 -7.69 -12.90 0.33
C ILE A 188 -7.32 -13.00 1.81
N VAL A 189 -6.34 -12.22 2.26
CA VAL A 189 -5.81 -12.31 3.60
C VAL A 189 -5.24 -10.95 4.05
N PRO A 190 -5.52 -10.47 5.26
CA PRO A 190 -4.72 -9.44 5.94
C PRO A 190 -3.39 -10.03 6.41
N ASP A 191 -2.35 -9.22 6.46
CA ASP A 191 -1.03 -9.58 7.02
C ASP A 191 -1.04 -9.60 8.56
N HIS A 192 -1.83 -8.73 9.20
CA HIS A 192 -2.01 -8.63 10.66
C HIS A 192 -3.30 -7.88 11.00
N GLY A 193 -3.67 -7.90 12.27
CA GLY A 193 -4.65 -7.00 12.85
C GLY A 193 -4.05 -5.62 13.15
N ASN A 194 -4.89 -4.60 13.26
CA ASN A 194 -4.45 -3.25 13.57
C ASN A 194 -5.50 -2.49 14.37
N SER A 195 -5.05 -1.56 15.22
CA SER A 195 -5.84 -0.59 15.99
C SER A 195 -6.78 -1.16 17.05
N GLY A 196 -7.10 -2.44 17.01
CA GLY A 196 -8.10 -3.06 17.89
C GLY A 196 -9.45 -2.34 17.79
N ILE A 197 -9.92 -2.10 16.55
CA ILE A 197 -11.21 -1.45 16.28
C ILE A 197 -12.37 -2.27 16.84
N SER A 198 -13.33 -1.60 17.44
CA SER A 198 -14.57 -2.22 17.92
C SER A 198 -15.77 -1.37 17.55
N LEU A 199 -16.89 -2.04 17.27
CA LEU A 199 -18.19 -1.40 17.22
C LEU A 199 -18.81 -1.45 18.60
N GLY A 200 -18.72 -0.35 19.30
CA GLY A 200 -19.08 -0.17 20.69
C GLY A 200 -17.95 0.48 21.46
N SER A 201 -18.22 1.60 22.08
CA SER A 201 -17.27 2.32 22.91
C SER A 201 -17.96 2.73 24.22
N SER A 202 -17.19 3.12 25.24
CA SER A 202 -17.73 3.63 26.50
C SER A 202 -18.64 4.86 26.31
N ARG A 203 -18.54 5.56 25.19
CA ARG A 203 -19.41 6.70 24.82
C ARG A 203 -20.82 6.24 24.42
N CYS A 204 -20.98 5.03 23.92
CA CYS A 204 -22.24 4.44 23.47
C CYS A 204 -22.70 3.36 24.46
N SER A 205 -22.95 3.76 25.69
CA SER A 205 -23.48 2.87 26.73
C SER A 205 -24.81 2.24 26.28
N ASN A 206 -25.02 0.96 26.63
CA ASN A 206 -26.18 0.17 26.20
C ASN A 206 -26.32 0.02 24.67
N TYR A 207 -25.21 -0.06 23.92
CA TYR A 207 -25.21 -0.14 22.46
C TYR A 207 -26.16 -1.22 21.91
N SER A 208 -26.41 -2.31 22.63
CA SER A 208 -27.35 -3.38 22.25
C SER A 208 -28.83 -2.93 22.19
N LYS A 209 -29.14 -1.76 22.73
CA LYS A 209 -30.46 -1.14 22.69
C LYS A 209 -30.55 0.01 21.69
N LEU A 210 -29.43 0.40 21.09
CA LEU A 210 -29.40 1.48 20.12
C LEU A 210 -29.95 1.00 18.76
N THR A 211 -30.65 1.88 18.08
CA THR A 211 -31.08 1.64 16.70
C THR A 211 -29.88 1.71 15.76
N LYS A 212 -30.04 1.19 14.55
CA LYS A 212 -29.01 1.30 13.50
C LYS A 212 -28.63 2.77 13.23
N ASP A 213 -29.60 3.67 13.22
CA ASP A 213 -29.35 5.09 13.00
C ASP A 213 -28.53 5.71 14.15
N GLN A 214 -28.84 5.36 15.40
CA GLN A 214 -28.07 5.80 16.57
C GLN A 214 -26.64 5.28 16.58
N LEU A 215 -26.39 4.08 16.02
CA LEU A 215 -25.06 3.49 15.92
C LEU A 215 -24.24 4.08 14.76
N PHE A 216 -24.86 4.28 13.61
CA PHE A 216 -24.18 4.58 12.37
C PHE A 216 -24.60 5.90 11.70
N GLY A 217 -25.68 6.55 12.15
CA GLY A 217 -26.25 7.71 11.46
C GLY A 217 -25.25 8.88 11.34
N GLN A 218 -24.49 9.14 12.40
CA GLN A 218 -23.42 10.14 12.37
C GLN A 218 -22.28 9.75 11.42
N PHE A 219 -21.83 8.49 11.50
CA PHE A 219 -20.79 7.95 10.63
C PHE A 219 -21.19 8.00 9.15
N ALA A 220 -22.45 7.70 8.83
CA ALA A 220 -22.97 7.73 7.45
C ALA A 220 -23.02 9.14 6.83
N GLN A 221 -22.86 10.20 7.62
CA GLN A 221 -22.80 11.56 7.12
C GLN A 221 -21.40 12.01 6.67
N TYR A 222 -20.36 11.26 7.03
CA TYR A 222 -19.00 11.61 6.68
C TYR A 222 -18.74 11.40 5.19
N LYS A 223 -18.26 12.46 4.53
CA LYS A 223 -17.99 12.51 3.10
C LYS A 223 -16.51 12.66 2.77
N LEU A 224 -15.66 12.75 3.78
CA LEU A 224 -14.21 12.83 3.69
C LEU A 224 -13.59 11.96 4.79
N THR A 225 -12.41 11.44 4.53
CA THR A 225 -11.55 10.87 5.58
C THR A 225 -10.87 11.98 6.37
N SER A 226 -10.16 11.61 7.43
CA SER A 226 -9.37 12.59 8.18
C SER A 226 -8.30 13.30 7.35
N GLU A 227 -7.72 12.63 6.36
CA GLU A 227 -6.78 13.24 5.41
C GLU A 227 -7.51 14.17 4.42
N GLY A 228 -8.69 13.78 3.93
CA GLY A 228 -9.53 14.64 3.10
C GLY A 228 -9.92 15.93 3.83
N PHE A 229 -10.32 15.83 5.10
CA PHE A 229 -10.56 17.03 5.93
C PHE A 229 -9.30 17.87 6.10
N GLN A 230 -8.14 17.27 6.37
CA GLN A 230 -6.87 18.00 6.46
C GLN A 230 -6.58 18.77 5.17
N ALA A 231 -6.73 18.14 4.03
CA ALA A 231 -6.52 18.77 2.73
C ALA A 231 -7.49 19.95 2.51
N MET A 232 -8.77 19.73 2.81
CA MET A 232 -9.81 20.77 2.69
C MET A 232 -9.53 21.97 3.60
N LEU A 233 -9.25 21.74 4.89
CA LEU A 233 -8.94 22.79 5.86
C LEU A 233 -7.69 23.57 5.50
N ASN A 234 -6.66 22.90 4.97
CA ASN A 234 -5.42 23.57 4.58
C ASN A 234 -5.52 24.30 3.23
N SER A 235 -6.58 24.07 2.45
CA SER A 235 -6.84 24.77 1.18
C SER A 235 -7.85 25.91 1.28
N ARG A 236 -8.56 26.04 2.42
CA ARG A 236 -9.64 26.99 2.63
C ARG A 236 -9.34 27.94 3.80
N PRO A 237 -9.88 29.17 3.80
CA PRO A 237 -9.70 30.09 4.91
C PRO A 237 -10.36 29.59 6.20
N ALA A 238 -9.82 29.99 7.36
CA ALA A 238 -10.31 29.58 8.68
C ALA A 238 -11.78 29.95 8.94
N SER A 239 -12.28 30.99 8.30
CA SER A 239 -13.70 31.39 8.38
C SER A 239 -14.68 30.35 7.82
N GLU A 240 -14.21 29.41 7.00
CA GLU A 240 -15.04 28.34 6.40
C GLU A 240 -15.05 27.05 7.22
N VAL A 241 -14.32 26.97 8.33
CA VAL A 241 -14.17 25.73 9.13
C VAL A 241 -15.53 25.12 9.51
N GLN A 242 -16.45 25.94 10.04
CA GLN A 242 -17.77 25.44 10.46
C GLN A 242 -18.60 24.94 9.27
N ASP A 243 -18.52 25.61 8.12
CA ASP A 243 -19.21 25.19 6.91
C ASP A 243 -18.64 23.89 6.35
N ILE A 244 -17.31 23.69 6.44
CA ILE A 244 -16.64 22.43 6.06
C ILE A 244 -17.17 21.29 6.92
N PHE A 245 -17.16 21.41 8.26
CA PHE A 245 -17.63 20.35 9.14
C PHE A 245 -19.14 20.10 8.98
N ARG A 246 -19.96 21.14 8.84
CA ARG A 246 -21.39 20.99 8.58
C ARG A 246 -21.65 20.25 7.26
N THR A 247 -20.91 20.56 6.20
CA THR A 247 -21.11 19.99 4.86
C THR A 247 -20.61 18.56 4.75
N TYR A 248 -19.44 18.28 5.32
CA TYR A 248 -18.73 17.02 5.12
C TYR A 248 -18.76 16.06 6.31
N ALA A 249 -19.17 16.55 7.49
CA ALA A 249 -19.33 15.71 8.68
C ALA A 249 -20.74 15.75 9.28
N GLY A 250 -21.59 16.69 8.88
CA GLY A 250 -22.97 16.81 9.37
C GLY A 250 -23.10 17.41 10.77
N PHE A 251 -22.05 18.05 11.29
CA PHE A 251 -22.08 18.75 12.59
C PHE A 251 -21.19 20.02 12.57
N GLU A 252 -21.38 20.87 13.55
CA GLU A 252 -20.51 22.03 13.80
C GLU A 252 -19.59 21.74 14.99
N LEU A 253 -18.39 22.31 14.98
CA LEU A 253 -17.47 22.25 16.11
C LEU A 253 -17.99 23.14 17.24
N ASN A 254 -17.95 22.65 18.47
CA ASN A 254 -18.10 23.50 19.64
C ASN A 254 -16.86 24.36 19.90
N ASP A 255 -16.95 25.30 20.84
CA ASP A 255 -15.87 26.27 21.11
C ASP A 255 -14.56 25.57 21.51
N ASP A 256 -14.61 24.49 22.30
CA ASP A 256 -13.44 23.73 22.72
C ASP A 256 -12.81 23.00 21.53
N GLU A 257 -13.60 22.33 20.70
CA GLU A 257 -13.14 21.63 19.50
C GLU A 257 -12.52 22.62 18.49
N LEU A 258 -13.13 23.76 18.31
CA LEU A 258 -12.62 24.82 17.43
C LEU A 258 -11.29 25.39 17.98
N LYS A 259 -11.21 25.65 19.30
CA LYS A 259 -9.97 26.06 19.96
C LYS A 259 -8.88 25.00 19.80
N MET A 260 -9.23 23.72 19.92
CA MET A 260 -8.31 22.62 19.70
C MET A 260 -7.77 22.63 18.27
N LEU A 261 -8.66 22.71 17.28
CA LEU A 261 -8.26 22.76 15.88
C LEU A 261 -7.33 23.93 15.59
N TYR A 262 -7.64 25.13 16.07
CA TYR A 262 -6.83 26.33 15.84
C TYR A 262 -5.45 26.27 16.50
N ASN A 263 -5.30 25.51 17.57
CA ASN A 263 -4.01 25.29 18.22
C ASN A 263 -3.20 24.12 17.59
N ASN A 264 -3.79 23.32 16.68
CA ASN A 264 -3.09 22.21 16.04
C ASN A 264 -1.95 22.75 15.14
N LYS A 265 -0.72 22.24 15.34
CA LYS A 265 0.47 22.69 14.60
C LYS A 265 0.43 22.35 13.11
N GLY A 266 -0.34 21.32 12.72
CA GLY A 266 -0.53 20.91 11.32
C GLY A 266 -1.58 21.74 10.57
N TYR A 267 -2.36 22.59 11.26
CA TYR A 267 -3.36 23.42 10.61
C TYR A 267 -2.72 24.70 10.05
N LYS A 268 -2.45 24.72 8.75
CA LYS A 268 -1.73 25.81 8.07
C LYS A 268 -2.49 27.14 8.09
N ASN A 269 -3.81 27.09 7.95
CA ASN A 269 -4.67 28.28 7.86
C ASN A 269 -5.30 28.69 9.21
N SER A 270 -4.73 28.21 10.34
CA SER A 270 -5.18 28.62 11.66
C SER A 270 -5.08 30.15 11.83
N PRO A 271 -6.07 30.81 12.45
CA PRO A 271 -5.99 32.23 12.79
C PRO A 271 -4.99 32.53 13.91
N ILE A 272 -4.51 31.51 14.63
CA ILE A 272 -3.48 31.66 15.68
C ILE A 272 -2.10 31.43 15.05
N PRO A 273 -1.16 32.42 15.15
CA PRO A 273 0.21 32.25 14.69
C PRO A 273 0.88 31.02 15.33
N LEU A 274 1.74 30.34 14.59
CA LEU A 274 2.32 29.07 15.02
C LEU A 274 3.09 29.18 16.34
N GLU A 275 3.78 30.29 16.55
CA GLU A 275 4.54 30.62 17.76
C GLU A 275 3.67 30.87 19.01
N GLU A 276 2.41 31.28 18.80
CA GLU A 276 1.44 31.55 19.85
C GLU A 276 0.58 30.34 20.21
N ARG A 277 0.63 29.28 19.40
CA ARG A 277 -0.16 28.07 19.66
C ARG A 277 0.28 27.42 20.95
N ALA A 278 -0.71 27.05 21.74
CA ALA A 278 -0.52 26.54 23.11
C ALA A 278 0.57 25.46 23.20
N LYS A 279 1.44 25.63 24.19
CA LYS A 279 2.52 24.70 24.54
C LYS A 279 2.22 24.15 25.94
N GLY A 280 2.08 22.84 26.06
CA GLY A 280 1.91 22.20 27.37
C GLY A 280 1.62 20.70 27.25
N PRO A 281 2.00 19.91 28.25
CA PRO A 281 1.89 18.44 28.21
C PRO A 281 0.47 17.93 27.99
N GLU A 282 -0.54 18.55 28.58
CA GLU A 282 -1.94 18.15 28.38
C GLU A 282 -2.44 18.49 26.97
N LEU A 283 -2.04 19.63 26.44
CA LEU A 283 -2.32 20.05 25.08
C LEU A 283 -1.51 19.22 24.08
N GLU A 284 -0.25 18.91 24.39
CA GLU A 284 0.56 18.03 23.54
C GLU A 284 -0.01 16.62 23.41
N SER A 285 -0.56 16.01 24.46
CA SER A 285 -1.16 14.68 24.38
C SER A 285 -2.44 14.66 23.53
N LEU A 286 -3.20 15.75 23.50
CA LEU A 286 -4.43 15.91 22.73
C LEU A 286 -4.18 16.48 21.32
N TYR A 287 -3.08 17.24 21.14
CA TYR A 287 -2.82 18.06 19.95
C TYR A 287 -1.48 17.78 19.25
N SER A 288 -0.61 16.95 19.81
CA SER A 288 0.72 16.66 19.24
C SER A 288 0.70 15.75 18.02
N GLY A 289 -0.45 15.28 17.62
CA GLY A 289 -0.63 14.52 16.36
C GLY A 289 -0.61 15.43 15.14
N SER A 290 -0.50 14.80 13.97
CA SER A 290 -0.81 15.44 12.69
C SER A 290 -2.22 16.03 12.72
N LEU A 291 -2.52 16.98 11.83
CA LEU A 291 -3.87 17.52 11.72
C LEU A 291 -4.89 16.40 11.39
N SER A 292 -4.54 15.48 10.49
CA SER A 292 -5.38 14.32 10.19
C SER A 292 -5.60 13.42 11.41
N GLY A 293 -4.58 13.15 12.21
CA GLY A 293 -4.73 12.37 13.44
C GLY A 293 -5.64 13.05 14.49
N PHE A 294 -5.57 14.37 14.62
CA PHE A 294 -6.52 15.12 15.45
C PHE A 294 -7.96 14.99 14.91
N ILE A 295 -8.13 15.17 13.60
CA ILE A 295 -9.45 15.07 12.95
C ILE A 295 -10.01 13.65 13.09
N ALA A 296 -9.20 12.61 12.89
CA ALA A 296 -9.62 11.22 13.08
C ALA A 296 -10.19 10.99 14.49
N LYS A 297 -9.50 11.47 15.52
CA LYS A 297 -9.99 11.40 16.92
C LYS A 297 -11.29 12.19 17.12
N LEU A 298 -11.38 13.38 16.55
CA LEU A 298 -12.58 14.23 16.62
C LEU A 298 -13.77 13.52 15.95
N LEU A 299 -13.63 13.05 14.74
CA LEU A 299 -14.69 12.33 14.00
C LEU A 299 -15.10 11.05 14.75
N THR A 300 -14.12 10.27 15.23
CA THR A 300 -14.37 9.06 16.02
C THR A 300 -15.13 9.35 17.30
N SER A 301 -14.84 10.48 17.97
CA SER A 301 -15.52 10.87 19.19
C SER A 301 -17.04 11.08 19.05
N LYS A 302 -17.50 11.34 17.84
CA LYS A 302 -18.92 11.52 17.50
C LYS A 302 -19.62 10.21 17.10
N THR A 303 -18.91 9.09 17.11
CA THR A 303 -19.40 7.77 16.69
C THR A 303 -19.35 6.76 17.83
N CYS A 304 -19.91 5.58 17.58
CA CYS A 304 -19.81 4.44 18.49
C CYS A 304 -18.58 3.54 18.23
N PHE A 305 -17.70 3.90 17.33
CA PHE A 305 -16.45 3.17 17.14
C PHE A 305 -15.48 3.39 18.31
N GLY A 306 -14.79 2.32 18.69
CA GLY A 306 -13.71 2.32 19.66
C GLY A 306 -12.41 1.83 19.05
N PHE A 307 -11.30 2.30 19.60
CA PHE A 307 -9.95 1.87 19.23
C PHE A 307 -9.13 1.68 20.49
N THR A 308 -8.30 0.64 20.54
CA THR A 308 -7.44 0.35 21.70
C THR A 308 -6.03 0.85 21.54
N THR A 309 -5.55 0.96 20.31
CA THR A 309 -4.17 1.38 19.98
C THR A 309 -4.11 2.10 18.62
N GLY A 310 -2.99 2.71 18.30
CA GLY A 310 -2.63 3.14 16.94
C GLY A 310 -1.59 2.20 16.30
N GLY A 311 -1.43 0.98 16.78
CA GLY A 311 -0.48 -0.02 16.31
C GLY A 311 -1.13 -1.34 15.96
N HIS A 312 -0.30 -2.29 15.52
CA HIS A 312 -0.75 -3.64 15.19
C HIS A 312 -1.28 -4.36 16.43
N THR A 313 -2.20 -5.28 16.21
CA THR A 313 -2.81 -6.12 17.23
C THR A 313 -2.57 -7.60 16.92
N GLY A 314 -2.57 -8.45 17.96
CA GLY A 314 -2.09 -9.83 17.88
C GLY A 314 -3.20 -10.88 17.78
N GLU A 315 -4.38 -10.51 17.31
CA GLU A 315 -5.46 -11.45 17.02
C GLU A 315 -5.22 -12.20 15.70
N GLU A 316 -5.89 -13.35 15.58
CA GLU A 316 -5.98 -14.04 14.29
C GLU A 316 -6.75 -13.19 13.29
N VAL A 317 -6.28 -13.22 12.03
CA VAL A 317 -6.94 -12.54 10.91
C VAL A 317 -7.68 -13.56 10.03
N PHE A 318 -8.67 -13.12 9.26
CA PHE A 318 -9.40 -14.02 8.40
C PHE A 318 -8.57 -14.43 7.16
N LEU A 319 -8.87 -15.62 6.66
CA LEU A 319 -8.44 -16.09 5.36
C LEU A 319 -9.67 -16.47 4.55
N ALA A 320 -9.77 -15.93 3.34
CA ALA A 320 -10.73 -16.39 2.35
C ALA A 320 -9.97 -16.86 1.10
N ALA A 321 -10.40 -17.96 0.51
CA ALA A 321 -9.80 -18.51 -0.69
C ALA A 321 -10.87 -19.05 -1.65
N TYR A 322 -10.56 -18.95 -2.92
CA TYR A 322 -11.31 -19.59 -4.00
C TYR A 322 -10.35 -20.42 -4.85
N HIS A 323 -10.74 -21.66 -5.13
CA HIS A 323 -10.05 -22.53 -6.09
C HIS A 323 -11.10 -23.19 -6.97
N PRO A 324 -10.91 -23.31 -8.29
CA PRO A 324 -11.90 -23.89 -9.19
C PRO A 324 -12.32 -25.31 -8.80
N GLU A 325 -11.39 -26.10 -8.30
CA GLU A 325 -11.62 -27.50 -7.88
C GLU A 325 -11.93 -27.62 -6.37
N GLY A 326 -12.03 -26.50 -5.65
CA GLY A 326 -12.33 -26.49 -4.21
C GLY A 326 -11.16 -26.84 -3.28
N ASP A 327 -9.93 -26.94 -3.80
CA ASP A 327 -8.72 -27.16 -2.99
C ASP A 327 -8.31 -25.85 -2.31
N VAL A 328 -8.90 -25.55 -1.17
CA VAL A 328 -8.65 -24.34 -0.39
C VAL A 328 -8.10 -24.67 1.00
N PRO A 329 -7.19 -23.87 1.53
CA PRO A 329 -6.65 -24.07 2.89
C PRO A 329 -7.75 -23.83 3.94
N MET A 330 -7.79 -24.66 4.97
CA MET A 330 -8.83 -24.65 5.99
C MET A 330 -8.24 -24.69 7.39
N GLY A 331 -8.92 -24.07 8.36
CA GLY A 331 -8.53 -24.09 9.76
C GLY A 331 -7.64 -22.91 10.15
N VAL A 332 -6.88 -23.07 11.25
CA VAL A 332 -5.90 -22.07 11.71
C VAL A 332 -4.56 -22.36 11.01
N LEU A 333 -4.06 -21.38 10.30
CA LEU A 333 -2.88 -21.50 9.47
C LEU A 333 -1.85 -20.42 9.83
N THR A 334 -0.59 -20.71 9.60
CA THR A 334 0.48 -19.72 9.63
C THR A 334 0.69 -19.09 8.25
N ASN A 335 1.37 -17.95 8.19
CA ASN A 335 1.77 -17.35 6.90
C ASN A 335 2.73 -18.27 6.11
N VAL A 336 3.48 -19.14 6.80
CA VAL A 336 4.32 -20.16 6.15
C VAL A 336 3.45 -21.22 5.44
N ASP A 337 2.32 -21.62 6.04
CA ASP A 337 1.39 -22.55 5.40
C ASP A 337 0.77 -21.92 4.13
N LEU A 338 0.52 -20.61 4.14
CA LEU A 338 0.07 -19.89 2.93
C LEU A 338 1.14 -19.86 1.84
N ASN A 339 2.41 -19.67 2.22
CA ASN A 339 3.52 -19.79 1.27
C ASN A 339 3.57 -21.18 0.65
N HIS A 340 3.45 -22.22 1.46
CA HIS A 340 3.41 -23.61 0.98
C HIS A 340 2.22 -23.86 0.05
N TYR A 341 1.05 -23.31 0.37
CA TYR A 341 -0.12 -23.42 -0.49
C TYR A 341 0.10 -22.71 -1.84
N MET A 342 0.60 -21.48 -1.83
CA MET A 342 0.95 -20.78 -3.07
C MET A 342 2.01 -21.52 -3.89
N CYS A 343 3.04 -22.07 -3.24
CA CYS A 343 4.03 -22.90 -3.91
C CYS A 343 3.44 -24.17 -4.52
N ALA A 344 2.43 -24.78 -3.87
CA ALA A 344 1.74 -25.94 -4.42
C ALA A 344 0.90 -25.56 -5.67
N LEU A 345 0.17 -24.45 -5.64
CA LEU A 345 -0.57 -23.92 -6.78
C LEU A 345 0.31 -23.69 -8.03
N PHE A 346 1.56 -23.32 -7.83
CA PHE A 346 2.54 -23.10 -8.90
C PHE A 346 3.47 -24.30 -9.13
N GLU A 347 3.23 -25.45 -8.49
CA GLU A 347 4.06 -26.65 -8.63
C GLU A 347 5.57 -26.40 -8.37
N ILE A 348 5.89 -25.49 -7.39
CA ILE A 348 7.24 -25.13 -6.98
C ILE A 348 7.53 -25.52 -5.53
N LYS A 349 6.77 -26.46 -4.99
CA LYS A 349 6.88 -26.89 -3.59
C LYS A 349 8.28 -27.46 -3.31
N GLY A 350 8.96 -26.85 -2.31
CA GLY A 350 10.30 -27.25 -1.89
C GLY A 350 11.45 -26.77 -2.78
N GLU A 351 11.20 -25.96 -3.80
CA GLU A 351 12.22 -25.52 -4.76
C GLU A 351 12.78 -24.11 -4.47
N LEU A 352 12.10 -23.29 -3.64
CA LEU A 352 12.50 -21.89 -3.42
C LEU A 352 13.92 -21.73 -2.89
N ASP A 353 14.38 -22.63 -2.02
CA ASP A 353 15.74 -22.57 -1.48
C ASP A 353 16.79 -22.84 -2.56
N GLU A 354 16.56 -23.83 -3.42
CA GLU A 354 17.45 -24.11 -4.54
C GLU A 354 17.46 -22.96 -5.54
N MET A 355 16.30 -22.46 -5.91
CA MET A 355 16.18 -21.29 -6.80
C MET A 355 16.88 -20.06 -6.22
N SER A 356 16.75 -19.83 -4.91
CA SER A 356 17.44 -18.73 -4.21
C SER A 356 18.95 -18.88 -4.26
N ASN A 357 19.47 -20.10 -4.05
CA ASN A 357 20.91 -20.39 -4.11
C ASN A 357 21.47 -20.23 -5.54
N GLN A 358 20.68 -20.54 -6.56
CA GLN A 358 21.06 -20.36 -7.97
C GLN A 358 21.01 -18.90 -8.41
N THR A 359 20.03 -18.11 -7.89
CA THR A 359 19.80 -16.74 -8.30
C THR A 359 20.71 -15.75 -7.56
N PHE A 360 20.90 -15.94 -6.25
CA PHE A 360 21.62 -15.02 -5.38
C PHE A 360 22.95 -15.58 -4.94
N ALA A 361 23.95 -15.52 -5.82
CA ALA A 361 25.30 -15.98 -5.51
C ALA A 361 26.07 -14.94 -4.67
N LYS A 362 26.80 -15.40 -3.65
CA LYS A 362 27.69 -14.53 -2.87
C LYS A 362 28.85 -14.05 -3.76
N HIS A 363 29.12 -12.74 -3.72
CA HIS A 363 30.24 -12.17 -4.48
C HIS A 363 31.59 -12.85 -4.16
N THR A 364 31.77 -13.33 -2.92
CA THR A 364 32.95 -14.10 -2.49
C THR A 364 33.13 -15.40 -3.28
N ASP A 365 32.02 -16.02 -3.68
CA ASP A 365 32.04 -17.31 -4.40
C ASP A 365 32.19 -17.07 -5.90
N VAL A 366 31.42 -16.09 -6.43
CA VAL A 366 31.46 -15.71 -7.87
C VAL A 366 32.84 -15.20 -8.27
N PHE A 367 33.47 -14.39 -7.42
CA PHE A 367 34.75 -13.77 -7.69
C PHE A 367 35.92 -14.42 -6.95
N LYS A 368 35.77 -15.69 -6.59
CA LYS A 368 36.87 -16.49 -5.95
C LYS A 368 38.10 -16.46 -6.88
N GLY A 369 39.24 -16.02 -6.32
CA GLY A 369 40.50 -15.90 -7.05
C GLY A 369 40.72 -14.56 -7.76
N TYR A 370 39.75 -13.68 -7.75
CA TYR A 370 39.92 -12.29 -8.19
C TYR A 370 40.17 -11.36 -7.00
N LYS A 371 40.89 -10.26 -7.24
CA LYS A 371 40.95 -9.17 -6.25
C LYS A 371 39.69 -8.35 -6.35
N TYR A 372 39.01 -8.16 -5.23
CA TYR A 372 37.85 -7.28 -5.16
C TYR A 372 37.89 -6.43 -3.90
N GLU A 373 37.19 -5.30 -3.95
CA GLU A 373 36.97 -4.39 -2.84
C GLU A 373 35.53 -3.88 -2.86
N ILE A 374 34.97 -3.64 -1.68
CA ILE A 374 33.67 -2.95 -1.53
C ILE A 374 33.97 -1.49 -1.23
N VAL A 375 33.69 -0.62 -2.17
CA VAL A 375 33.91 0.82 -2.06
C VAL A 375 32.66 1.45 -1.48
N PRO A 376 32.71 2.05 -0.28
CA PRO A 376 31.58 2.78 0.29
C PRO A 376 31.14 3.91 -0.64
N SER A 377 29.84 4.20 -0.66
CA SER A 377 29.33 5.40 -1.35
C SER A 377 29.79 6.67 -0.63
N THR A 378 30.11 7.68 -1.39
CA THR A 378 30.36 9.05 -0.87
C THR A 378 29.06 9.82 -0.64
N GLU A 379 27.94 9.34 -1.17
CA GLU A 379 26.62 9.96 -0.97
C GLU A 379 25.99 9.48 0.34
N LYS A 380 25.32 10.39 1.04
CA LYS A 380 24.54 10.05 2.23
C LYS A 380 23.44 9.05 1.82
N ASN A 381 23.49 7.84 2.37
CA ASN A 381 22.61 6.70 2.02
C ASN A 381 22.87 6.03 0.66
N GLY A 382 23.95 6.36 -0.02
CA GLY A 382 24.30 5.71 -1.28
C GLY A 382 24.71 4.24 -1.08
N THR A 383 24.50 3.42 -2.12
CA THR A 383 24.90 2.01 -2.11
C THR A 383 26.40 1.85 -2.28
N PRO A 384 27.05 0.94 -1.55
CA PRO A 384 28.47 0.62 -1.79
C PRO A 384 28.61 -0.02 -3.16
N THR A 385 29.77 0.09 -3.76
CA THR A 385 30.08 -0.47 -5.07
C THR A 385 31.07 -1.61 -4.95
N LEU A 386 30.78 -2.77 -5.55
CA LEU A 386 31.75 -3.86 -5.66
C LEU A 386 32.64 -3.65 -6.87
N VAL A 387 33.94 -3.50 -6.63
CA VAL A 387 34.95 -3.35 -7.68
C VAL A 387 35.78 -4.63 -7.75
N VAL A 388 35.72 -5.32 -8.88
CA VAL A 388 36.48 -6.56 -9.12
C VAL A 388 37.57 -6.27 -10.13
N LYS A 389 38.81 -6.64 -9.82
CA LYS A 389 39.99 -6.35 -10.65
C LYS A 389 40.63 -7.65 -11.17
N SER A 390 40.89 -7.68 -12.45
CA SER A 390 41.76 -8.69 -13.09
C SER A 390 43.04 -8.01 -13.64
N LYS A 391 44.00 -8.80 -14.13
CA LYS A 391 45.24 -8.24 -14.69
C LYS A 391 45.06 -7.23 -15.80
N LYS A 392 43.92 -7.25 -16.51
CA LYS A 392 43.64 -6.40 -17.69
C LYS A 392 42.32 -5.68 -17.70
N LYS A 393 41.40 -5.99 -16.75
CA LYS A 393 40.05 -5.45 -16.72
C LYS A 393 39.59 -5.17 -15.29
N GLN A 394 38.75 -4.14 -15.16
CA GLN A 394 38.03 -3.86 -13.94
C GLN A 394 36.52 -3.97 -14.23
N LEU A 395 35.81 -4.65 -13.34
CA LEU A 395 34.35 -4.72 -13.33
C LEU A 395 33.86 -3.94 -12.11
N THR A 396 32.94 -3.03 -12.32
CA THR A 396 32.29 -2.26 -11.27
C THR A 396 30.83 -2.67 -11.23
N ILE A 397 30.39 -3.20 -10.09
CA ILE A 397 29.01 -3.61 -9.88
C ILE A 397 28.43 -2.71 -8.82
N LYS A 398 27.40 -1.96 -9.17
CA LYS A 398 26.56 -1.28 -8.18
C LYS A 398 25.54 -2.30 -7.71
N PRO A 399 25.47 -2.64 -6.41
CA PRO A 399 24.38 -3.43 -5.89
C PRO A 399 23.09 -2.63 -6.01
N PHE A 400 22.06 -3.27 -6.47
CA PHE A 400 20.71 -2.76 -6.42
C PHE A 400 20.13 -3.00 -5.03
#